data_1de39059bfcb69c8f20b8c120a9418ea
#
_entry.id   1de39059bfcb69c8f20b8c120a9418ea
#
_cell.length_a   1.000
_cell.length_b   1.000
_cell.length_c   1.000
_cell.angle_alpha   90.00
_cell.angle_beta   90.00
_cell.angle_gamma   90.00
#
_symmetry.space_group_name_H-M   'P 1'
#
loop_
_entity.id
_entity.type
_entity.pdbx_description
1 polymer ?
#
loop_
_entity_poly.entity_id
_entity_poly.type
_entity_poly.pdbx_seq_one_letter_code
_entity_poly.pdbx_strand_id
1 'polypeptide(L)'
;VQGPEARELAAPCIDESHREQALQLKPFTGMDSSQSFVARTGYTGEDGFEIMLPAAVAPSVWDRLLAAGVAPCGLGARDTLRLEAAMNLYGTDMDESISPLEAGLGWTVAWEPADRDFIGRGPMETLRDDPGKRRFVGLLLEDKGVLRNHQRVVVEGKADGEITSGGFSPTIGRSIALARVAAGDYDSAQVDVRGKLLNVRIVKPPFVRNGKTRIEL
;
A
#
# COMPACT_ATOMS: atom_id res chain seq x y z
N VAL A 1 -13.11 7.34 4.44
CA VAL A 1 -12.76 8.77 4.45
C VAL A 1 -11.32 8.89 4.90
N GLN A 2 -10.45 9.53 4.11
CA GLN A 2 -9.00 9.54 4.33
C GLN A 2 -8.45 10.96 4.11
N GLY A 3 -7.42 11.34 4.86
CA GLY A 3 -6.75 12.63 4.74
C GLY A 3 -6.59 13.33 6.09
N PRO A 4 -5.88 14.46 6.14
CA PRO A 4 -5.52 15.13 7.39
C PRO A 4 -6.73 15.60 8.22
N GLU A 5 -7.87 15.94 7.58
CA GLU A 5 -9.11 16.39 8.25
C GLU A 5 -10.21 15.30 8.21
N ALA A 6 -9.90 14.10 7.73
CA ALA A 6 -10.90 13.07 7.45
C ALA A 6 -11.69 12.64 8.67
N ARG A 7 -11.04 12.52 9.83
CA ARG A 7 -11.68 12.04 11.06
C ARG A 7 -12.67 13.06 11.62
N GLU A 8 -12.28 14.31 11.64
CA GLU A 8 -13.12 15.43 12.12
C GLU A 8 -14.32 15.63 11.19
N LEU A 9 -14.12 15.58 9.88
CA LEU A 9 -15.18 15.72 8.89
C LEU A 9 -16.14 14.52 8.88
N ALA A 10 -15.65 13.31 9.14
CA ALA A 10 -16.48 12.11 9.21
C ALA A 10 -17.18 11.90 10.56
N ALA A 11 -16.66 12.47 11.64
CA ALA A 11 -17.20 12.28 12.97
C ALA A 11 -18.71 12.61 13.10
N PRO A 12 -19.25 13.67 12.48
CA PRO A 12 -20.70 13.92 12.50
C PRO A 12 -21.55 12.83 11.84
N CYS A 13 -20.96 11.97 11.00
CA CYS A 13 -21.64 10.85 10.36
C CYS A 13 -21.72 9.60 11.24
N ILE A 14 -21.00 9.58 12.36
CA ILE A 14 -21.05 8.54 13.38
C ILE A 14 -22.12 8.91 14.41
N ASP A 15 -22.76 7.88 15.00
CA ASP A 15 -23.75 8.08 16.06
C ASP A 15 -23.18 8.95 17.19
N GLU A 16 -23.97 9.89 17.67
CA GLU A 16 -23.53 10.89 18.65
C GLU A 16 -22.93 10.24 19.91
N SER A 17 -23.55 9.16 20.41
CA SER A 17 -23.09 8.42 21.58
C SER A 17 -21.72 7.74 21.41
N HIS A 18 -21.26 7.52 20.16
CA HIS A 18 -20.02 6.82 19.82
C HIS A 18 -18.95 7.72 19.17
N ARG A 19 -19.31 8.96 18.88
CA ARG A 19 -18.44 9.90 18.15
C ARG A 19 -17.12 10.18 18.86
N GLU A 20 -17.18 10.47 20.13
CA GLU A 20 -15.97 10.76 20.92
C GLU A 20 -15.05 9.53 20.98
N GLN A 21 -15.61 8.36 21.21
CA GLN A 21 -14.86 7.10 21.24
C GLN A 21 -14.20 6.82 19.90
N ALA A 22 -14.89 7.07 18.77
CA ALA A 22 -14.33 6.90 17.43
C ALA A 22 -13.13 7.84 17.20
N LEU A 23 -13.23 9.09 17.61
CA LEU A 23 -12.12 10.05 17.52
C LEU A 23 -10.92 9.67 18.38
N GLN A 24 -11.12 8.91 19.47
CA GLN A 24 -10.05 8.40 20.33
C GLN A 24 -9.45 7.05 19.88
N LEU A 25 -9.98 6.43 18.82
CA LEU A 25 -9.43 5.17 18.29
C LEU A 25 -7.93 5.31 17.99
N LYS A 26 -7.16 4.32 18.41
CA LYS A 26 -5.76 4.20 18.01
C LYS A 26 -5.68 3.73 16.55
N PRO A 27 -4.59 4.04 15.82
CA PRO A 27 -4.38 3.47 14.50
C PRO A 27 -4.51 1.93 14.51
N PHE A 28 -5.15 1.38 13.48
CA PHE A 28 -5.40 -0.06 13.31
C PHE A 28 -6.33 -0.69 14.37
N THR A 29 -7.18 0.11 14.98
CA THR A 29 -8.25 -0.39 15.86
C THR A 29 -9.63 0.02 15.31
N GLY A 30 -10.65 -0.71 15.72
CA GLY A 30 -12.04 -0.44 15.35
C GLY A 30 -12.97 -0.62 16.54
N MET A 31 -14.21 -0.17 16.36
CA MET A 31 -15.27 -0.28 17.33
C MET A 31 -16.64 -0.49 16.65
N ASP A 32 -17.52 -1.17 17.33
CA ASP A 32 -18.93 -1.17 16.96
C ASP A 32 -19.61 0.14 17.37
N SER A 33 -20.50 0.60 16.52
CA SER A 33 -21.36 1.75 16.75
C SER A 33 -22.76 1.35 16.32
N SER A 34 -23.79 1.57 17.13
CA SER A 34 -25.19 1.14 16.97
C SER A 34 -25.59 0.36 15.69
N GLN A 35 -25.30 0.89 14.52
CA GLN A 35 -25.62 0.29 13.21
C GLN A 35 -24.42 0.23 12.27
N SER A 36 -23.21 0.52 12.74
CA SER A 36 -22.01 0.54 11.92
C SER A 36 -20.80 0.00 12.66
N PHE A 37 -19.75 -0.35 11.92
CA PHE A 37 -18.43 -0.59 12.47
C PHE A 37 -17.50 0.50 11.95
N VAL A 38 -16.78 1.16 12.84
CA VAL A 38 -15.86 2.25 12.52
C VAL A 38 -14.44 1.80 12.84
N ALA A 39 -13.56 1.83 11.87
CA ALA A 39 -12.14 1.48 12.04
C ALA A 39 -11.25 2.67 11.68
N ARG A 40 -10.24 2.97 12.50
CA ARG A 40 -9.18 3.90 12.16
C ARG A 40 -8.12 3.18 11.34
N THR A 41 -8.49 2.88 10.11
CA THR A 41 -7.70 2.19 9.10
C THR A 41 -7.87 2.87 7.75
N GLY A 42 -7.14 2.44 6.74
CA GLY A 42 -7.25 2.98 5.39
C GLY A 42 -6.25 2.39 4.42
N TYR A 43 -6.41 2.78 3.17
CA TYR A 43 -5.62 2.26 2.04
C TYR A 43 -4.98 3.40 1.21
N THR A 44 -4.57 4.49 1.90
CA THR A 44 -4.04 5.68 1.24
C THR A 44 -2.74 6.19 1.85
N GLY A 45 -2.32 5.63 2.98
CA GLY A 45 -1.19 6.16 3.72
C GLY A 45 -1.49 7.42 4.55
N GLU A 46 -2.75 7.85 4.56
CA GLU A 46 -3.26 8.96 5.34
C GLU A 46 -4.04 8.47 6.58
N ASP A 47 -4.29 9.35 7.54
CA ASP A 47 -5.20 9.07 8.66
C ASP A 47 -6.66 9.14 8.19
N GLY A 48 -7.56 8.44 8.90
CA GLY A 48 -8.97 8.46 8.54
C GLY A 48 -9.76 7.32 9.13
N PHE A 49 -10.95 7.12 8.58
CA PHE A 49 -11.85 6.05 8.95
C PHE A 49 -12.28 5.21 7.74
N GLU A 50 -12.42 3.92 7.98
CA GLU A 50 -13.22 2.99 7.18
C GLU A 50 -14.49 2.70 7.98
N ILE A 51 -15.65 2.95 7.37
CA ILE A 51 -16.96 2.84 8.02
C ILE A 51 -17.77 1.80 7.29
N MET A 52 -18.03 0.66 7.92
CA MET A 52 -18.95 -0.35 7.42
C MET A 52 -20.33 -0.07 7.99
N LEU A 53 -21.33 0.02 7.09
CA LEU A 53 -22.70 0.36 7.45
C LEU A 53 -23.71 -0.34 6.54
N PRO A 54 -24.97 -0.48 6.96
CA PRO A 54 -26.01 -1.06 6.11
C PRO A 54 -26.17 -0.29 4.80
N ALA A 55 -26.34 -1.01 3.68
CA ALA A 55 -26.46 -0.40 2.36
C ALA A 55 -27.61 0.64 2.28
N ALA A 56 -28.69 0.44 3.04
CA ALA A 56 -29.84 1.35 3.06
C ALA A 56 -29.52 2.75 3.57
N VAL A 57 -28.51 2.91 4.45
CA VAL A 57 -28.11 4.21 5.00
C VAL A 57 -26.91 4.83 4.29
N ALA A 58 -26.22 4.06 3.44
CA ALA A 58 -25.02 4.50 2.75
C ALA A 58 -25.23 5.80 1.92
N PRO A 59 -26.31 5.96 1.15
CA PRO A 59 -26.54 7.21 0.40
C PRO A 59 -26.62 8.44 1.32
N SER A 60 -27.34 8.34 2.43
CA SER A 60 -27.49 9.49 3.34
C SER A 60 -26.18 9.84 4.05
N VAL A 61 -25.34 8.84 4.39
CA VAL A 61 -24.01 9.08 4.96
C VAL A 61 -23.10 9.71 3.92
N TRP A 62 -23.15 9.27 2.66
CA TRP A 62 -22.41 9.86 1.57
C TRP A 62 -22.75 11.34 1.37
N ASP A 63 -24.04 11.67 1.32
CA ASP A 63 -24.49 13.06 1.16
C ASP A 63 -24.06 13.95 2.32
N ARG A 64 -24.09 13.43 3.56
CA ARG A 64 -23.59 14.13 4.73
C ARG A 64 -22.08 14.38 4.67
N LEU A 65 -21.28 13.42 4.21
CA LEU A 65 -19.84 13.60 4.00
C LEU A 65 -19.56 14.67 2.94
N LEU A 66 -20.28 14.67 1.84
CA LEU A 66 -20.17 15.72 0.81
C LEU A 66 -20.54 17.10 1.39
N ALA A 67 -21.62 17.19 2.15
CA ALA A 67 -22.05 18.42 2.81
C ALA A 67 -21.04 18.92 3.86
N ALA A 68 -20.27 18.00 4.48
CA ALA A 68 -19.19 18.33 5.41
C ALA A 68 -17.90 18.76 4.69
N GLY A 69 -17.86 18.75 3.36
CA GLY A 69 -16.68 19.16 2.58
C GLY A 69 -15.71 18.03 2.21
N VAL A 70 -16.08 16.76 2.45
CA VAL A 70 -15.26 15.63 2.00
C VAL A 70 -15.34 15.54 0.46
N ALA A 71 -14.20 15.61 -0.19
CA ALA A 71 -14.14 15.51 -1.65
C ALA A 71 -14.38 14.08 -2.12
N PRO A 72 -15.29 13.84 -3.09
CA PRO A 72 -15.46 12.53 -3.68
C PRO A 72 -14.27 12.18 -4.56
N CYS A 73 -13.68 11.00 -4.33
CA CYS A 73 -12.50 10.54 -5.04
C CYS A 73 -12.79 9.24 -5.77
N GLY A 74 -12.32 9.12 -7.02
CA GLY A 74 -12.47 7.92 -7.82
C GLY A 74 -11.37 6.87 -7.56
N LEU A 75 -11.53 5.71 -8.18
CA LEU A 75 -10.57 4.59 -8.07
C LEU A 75 -9.14 4.97 -8.49
N GLY A 76 -8.98 5.86 -9.47
CA GLY A 76 -7.65 6.32 -9.89
C GLY A 76 -6.90 7.06 -8.77
N ALA A 77 -7.58 7.91 -8.00
CA ALA A 77 -6.99 8.58 -6.85
C ALA A 77 -6.61 7.57 -5.75
N ARG A 78 -7.52 6.61 -5.46
CA ARG A 78 -7.25 5.53 -4.50
C ARG A 78 -6.03 4.70 -4.91
N ASP A 79 -5.90 4.33 -6.17
CA ASP A 79 -4.78 3.54 -6.67
C ASP A 79 -3.46 4.32 -6.60
N THR A 80 -3.47 5.59 -6.97
CA THR A 80 -2.30 6.46 -6.84
C THR A 80 -1.84 6.60 -5.38
N LEU A 81 -2.75 6.87 -4.47
CA LEU A 81 -2.44 7.05 -3.05
C LEU A 81 -1.93 5.76 -2.41
N ARG A 82 -2.57 4.60 -2.68
CA ARG A 82 -2.09 3.33 -2.13
C ARG A 82 -0.68 2.99 -2.67
N LEU A 83 -0.39 3.30 -3.96
CA LEU A 83 0.93 3.08 -4.54
C LEU A 83 1.98 3.99 -3.89
N GLU A 84 1.69 5.26 -3.69
CA GLU A 84 2.54 6.20 -2.95
C GLU A 84 2.83 5.70 -1.52
N ALA A 85 1.82 5.12 -0.85
CA ALA A 85 1.95 4.52 0.47
C ALA A 85 2.60 3.12 0.45
N ALA A 86 2.87 2.58 -0.74
CA ALA A 86 3.39 1.23 -0.96
C ALA A 86 2.50 0.12 -0.35
N MET A 87 1.20 0.30 -0.44
CA MET A 87 0.24 -0.71 -0.04
C MET A 87 -0.06 -1.65 -1.21
N ASN A 88 0.09 -2.94 -0.98
CA ASN A 88 -0.09 -3.97 -1.99
C ASN A 88 -1.53 -4.01 -2.52
N LEU A 89 -1.66 -4.24 -3.81
CA LEU A 89 -2.94 -4.56 -4.45
C LEU A 89 -3.00 -6.07 -4.70
N TYR A 90 -3.99 -6.74 -4.07
CA TYR A 90 -4.22 -8.16 -4.29
C TYR A 90 -4.56 -8.45 -5.77
N GLY A 91 -4.03 -9.55 -6.27
CA GLY A 91 -4.12 -9.93 -7.68
C GLY A 91 -3.09 -9.25 -8.60
N THR A 92 -2.29 -8.29 -8.05
CA THR A 92 -1.25 -7.59 -8.80
C THR A 92 0.10 -7.68 -8.08
N ASP A 93 0.19 -7.16 -6.85
CA ASP A 93 1.42 -7.21 -6.07
C ASP A 93 1.59 -8.54 -5.33
N MET A 94 0.51 -9.21 -5.05
CA MET A 94 0.46 -10.50 -4.38
C MET A 94 -0.83 -11.26 -4.71
N ASP A 95 -0.77 -12.57 -4.56
CA ASP A 95 -1.88 -13.51 -4.59
C ASP A 95 -1.49 -14.76 -3.78
N GLU A 96 -2.29 -15.84 -3.84
CA GLU A 96 -2.01 -17.07 -3.11
C GLU A 96 -0.75 -17.82 -3.60
N SER A 97 -0.18 -17.45 -4.74
CA SER A 97 1.07 -18.03 -5.26
C SER A 97 2.33 -17.32 -4.75
N ILE A 98 2.18 -16.15 -4.12
CA ILE A 98 3.28 -15.29 -3.67
C ILE A 98 3.44 -15.35 -2.16
N SER A 99 4.61 -15.75 -1.69
CA SER A 99 4.91 -15.74 -0.25
C SER A 99 4.89 -14.32 0.33
N PRO A 100 4.40 -14.14 1.58
CA PRO A 100 4.53 -12.87 2.30
C PRO A 100 5.95 -12.32 2.32
N LEU A 101 6.96 -13.19 2.30
CA LEU A 101 8.38 -12.79 2.29
C LEU A 101 8.79 -12.11 0.98
N GLU A 102 8.16 -12.46 -0.13
CA GLU A 102 8.40 -11.87 -1.47
C GLU A 102 7.37 -10.78 -1.83
N ALA A 103 6.40 -10.52 -0.94
CA ALA A 103 5.39 -9.47 -1.09
C ALA A 103 5.66 -8.25 -0.18
N GLY A 104 6.82 -8.19 0.48
CA GLY A 104 7.12 -7.12 1.43
C GLY A 104 6.34 -7.21 2.74
N LEU A 105 5.69 -8.34 3.01
CA LEU A 105 4.82 -8.58 4.17
C LEU A 105 5.48 -9.48 5.24
N GLY A 106 6.76 -9.78 5.12
CA GLY A 106 7.48 -10.65 6.07
C GLY A 106 7.39 -10.18 7.53
N TRP A 107 7.25 -8.88 7.75
CA TRP A 107 7.08 -8.29 9.08
C TRP A 107 5.74 -8.66 9.75
N THR A 108 4.75 -9.14 8.99
CA THR A 108 3.47 -9.60 9.53
C THR A 108 3.52 -11.03 10.04
N VAL A 109 4.58 -11.78 9.73
CA VAL A 109 4.74 -13.17 10.12
C VAL A 109 5.31 -13.23 11.53
N ALA A 110 4.53 -13.76 12.47
CA ALA A 110 4.96 -13.91 13.85
C ALA A 110 5.75 -15.23 14.02
N TRP A 111 7.07 -15.17 13.98
CA TRP A 111 7.97 -16.30 14.12
C TRP A 111 8.13 -16.76 15.56
N GLU A 112 7.99 -15.83 16.49
CA GLU A 112 8.15 -16.09 17.94
C GLU A 112 6.78 -16.36 18.63
N PRO A 113 6.78 -17.22 19.66
CA PRO A 113 7.90 -18.05 20.12
C PRO A 113 8.33 -19.09 19.07
N ALA A 114 9.58 -19.58 19.14
CA ALA A 114 10.19 -20.45 18.13
C ALA A 114 9.44 -21.78 17.93
N ASP A 115 8.73 -22.26 18.93
CA ASP A 115 7.88 -23.47 18.92
C ASP A 115 6.44 -23.19 18.43
N ARG A 116 6.09 -21.95 18.14
CA ARG A 116 4.77 -21.61 17.62
C ARG A 116 4.55 -22.24 16.25
N ASP A 117 3.58 -23.13 16.17
CA ASP A 117 3.16 -23.73 14.91
C ASP A 117 2.02 -22.92 14.26
N PHE A 118 2.04 -22.85 12.94
CA PHE A 118 0.98 -22.28 12.11
C PHE A 118 1.02 -22.84 10.69
N ILE A 119 -0.11 -22.85 10.01
CA ILE A 119 -0.20 -23.36 8.64
C ILE A 119 0.73 -22.58 7.72
N GLY A 120 1.63 -23.29 7.02
CA GLY A 120 2.60 -22.70 6.08
C GLY A 120 3.96 -22.33 6.69
N ARG A 121 4.19 -22.56 8.01
CA ARG A 121 5.46 -22.22 8.66
C ARG A 121 6.65 -22.88 7.97
N GLY A 122 6.64 -24.20 7.79
CA GLY A 122 7.76 -24.94 7.20
C GLY A 122 8.19 -24.45 5.81
N PRO A 123 7.27 -24.33 4.83
CA PRO A 123 7.57 -23.73 3.52
C PRO A 123 8.13 -22.30 3.62
N MET A 124 7.62 -21.47 4.51
CA MET A 124 8.13 -20.10 4.68
C MET A 124 9.50 -20.06 5.35
N GLU A 125 9.84 -20.98 6.28
CA GLU A 125 11.18 -21.11 6.83
C GLU A 125 12.18 -21.50 5.75
N THR A 126 11.84 -22.47 4.89
CA THR A 126 12.66 -22.85 3.75
C THR A 126 12.92 -21.65 2.82
N LEU A 127 11.88 -20.89 2.47
CA LEU A 127 12.03 -19.72 1.61
C LEU A 127 12.80 -18.57 2.32
N ARG A 128 12.63 -18.41 3.65
CA ARG A 128 13.35 -17.38 4.40
C ARG A 128 14.85 -17.55 4.27
N ASP A 129 15.31 -18.79 4.29
CA ASP A 129 16.72 -19.15 4.26
C ASP A 129 17.25 -19.35 2.82
N ASP A 130 16.38 -19.27 1.81
CA ASP A 130 16.77 -19.36 0.40
C ASP A 130 17.49 -18.07 -0.07
N PRO A 131 18.78 -18.18 -0.49
CA PRO A 131 19.51 -17.04 -1.03
C PRO A 131 18.95 -16.54 -2.37
N GLY A 132 18.15 -17.34 -3.09
CA GLY A 132 17.48 -17.00 -4.32
C GLY A 132 16.14 -16.28 -4.13
N LYS A 133 15.66 -16.14 -2.89
CA LYS A 133 14.40 -15.45 -2.60
C LYS A 133 14.39 -14.04 -3.18
N ARG A 134 13.34 -13.72 -3.93
CA ARG A 134 13.18 -12.39 -4.56
C ARG A 134 12.91 -11.30 -3.51
N ARG A 135 13.30 -10.09 -3.84
CA ARG A 135 13.07 -8.90 -3.01
C ARG A 135 11.89 -8.11 -3.57
N PHE A 136 11.04 -7.63 -2.66
CA PHE A 136 10.01 -6.66 -2.98
C PHE A 136 10.54 -5.26 -2.66
N VAL A 137 10.60 -4.39 -3.67
CA VAL A 137 11.27 -3.08 -3.61
C VAL A 137 10.41 -1.97 -4.19
N GLY A 138 10.71 -0.74 -3.82
CA GLY A 138 10.25 0.44 -4.52
C GLY A 138 11.22 0.83 -5.64
N LEU A 139 10.69 1.34 -6.73
CA LEU A 139 11.46 1.92 -7.84
C LEU A 139 11.07 3.39 -8.03
N LEU A 140 12.06 4.24 -8.16
CA LEU A 140 11.91 5.64 -8.56
C LEU A 140 12.50 5.83 -9.95
N LEU A 141 11.70 6.25 -10.92
CA LEU A 141 12.16 6.49 -12.28
C LEU A 141 13.04 7.74 -12.33
N GLU A 142 14.24 7.63 -12.86
CA GLU A 142 15.17 8.75 -13.02
C GLU A 142 15.05 9.42 -14.38
N ASP A 143 14.68 8.67 -15.40
CA ASP A 143 14.42 9.16 -16.75
C ASP A 143 12.98 9.69 -16.92
N LYS A 144 12.70 10.31 -18.07
CA LYS A 144 11.34 10.71 -18.46
C LYS A 144 10.56 9.48 -18.92
N GLY A 145 9.38 9.25 -18.33
CA GLY A 145 8.51 8.14 -18.67
C GLY A 145 7.50 7.82 -17.60
N VAL A 146 6.78 6.73 -17.79
CA VAL A 146 5.81 6.21 -16.81
C VAL A 146 6.01 4.71 -16.68
N LEU A 147 6.25 4.28 -15.46
CA LEU A 147 6.30 2.86 -15.10
C LEU A 147 4.90 2.26 -15.08
N ARG A 148 4.77 1.02 -15.51
CA ARG A 148 3.51 0.28 -15.59
C ARG A 148 3.70 -1.14 -15.09
N ASN A 149 2.59 -1.75 -14.68
CA ASN A 149 2.55 -3.18 -14.33
C ASN A 149 3.11 -4.04 -15.46
N HIS A 150 3.72 -5.14 -15.10
CA HIS A 150 4.28 -6.17 -16.00
C HIS A 150 5.48 -5.71 -16.86
N GLN A 151 6.04 -4.53 -16.60
CA GLN A 151 7.30 -4.15 -17.23
C GLN A 151 8.46 -4.93 -16.60
N ARG A 152 9.36 -5.39 -17.43
CA ARG A 152 10.56 -6.13 -17.05
C ARG A 152 11.55 -5.20 -16.35
N VAL A 153 12.05 -5.63 -15.20
CA VAL A 153 13.13 -4.97 -14.45
C VAL A 153 14.42 -5.72 -14.69
N VAL A 154 15.42 -5.03 -15.21
CA VAL A 154 16.72 -5.59 -15.57
C VAL A 154 17.76 -5.17 -14.56
N VAL A 155 18.39 -6.13 -13.92
CA VAL A 155 19.53 -5.94 -13.02
C VAL A 155 20.73 -6.68 -13.61
N GLU A 156 21.84 -5.99 -13.83
CA GLU A 156 23.01 -6.56 -14.48
C GLU A 156 23.51 -7.82 -13.74
N GLY A 157 23.70 -8.89 -14.49
CA GLY A 157 24.18 -10.17 -13.96
C GLY A 157 23.19 -10.94 -13.09
N LYS A 158 21.91 -10.55 -13.08
CA LYS A 158 20.84 -11.19 -12.30
C LYS A 158 19.70 -11.64 -13.19
N ALA A 159 18.83 -12.49 -12.65
CA ALA A 159 17.57 -12.82 -13.28
C ALA A 159 16.66 -11.58 -13.34
N ASP A 160 15.89 -11.46 -14.41
CA ASP A 160 14.93 -10.36 -14.57
C ASP A 160 13.88 -10.35 -13.47
N GLY A 161 13.53 -9.13 -13.07
CA GLY A 161 12.41 -8.85 -12.20
C GLY A 161 11.20 -8.33 -12.97
N GLU A 162 10.16 -7.97 -12.22
CA GLU A 162 8.90 -7.45 -12.77
C GLU A 162 8.33 -6.34 -11.92
N ILE A 163 7.82 -5.29 -12.56
CA ILE A 163 6.96 -4.29 -11.90
C ILE A 163 5.60 -4.93 -11.62
N THR A 164 5.21 -4.95 -10.36
CA THR A 164 3.90 -5.44 -9.95
C THR A 164 2.85 -4.32 -9.94
N SER A 165 3.23 -3.12 -9.50
CA SER A 165 2.39 -1.92 -9.57
C SER A 165 3.22 -0.72 -9.97
N GLY A 166 2.78 0.05 -10.98
CA GLY A 166 3.52 1.23 -11.43
C GLY A 166 2.61 2.38 -11.86
N GLY A 167 3.03 3.61 -11.58
CA GLY A 167 2.27 4.79 -11.92
C GLY A 167 3.05 6.09 -11.71
N PHE A 168 2.38 7.21 -11.99
CA PHE A 168 2.89 8.52 -11.68
C PHE A 168 2.49 8.93 -10.25
N SER A 169 3.43 9.44 -9.47
CA SER A 169 3.18 10.02 -8.15
C SER A 169 3.04 11.53 -8.26
N PRO A 170 1.84 12.08 -8.04
CA PRO A 170 1.65 13.54 -8.01
C PRO A 170 2.43 14.21 -6.88
N THR A 171 2.53 13.55 -5.73
CA THR A 171 3.24 14.10 -4.56
C THR A 171 4.74 14.23 -4.81
N ILE A 172 5.34 13.27 -5.50
CA ILE A 172 6.79 13.25 -5.81
C ILE A 172 7.08 13.97 -7.14
N GLY A 173 6.10 14.05 -8.05
CA GLY A 173 6.27 14.59 -9.39
C GLY A 173 7.03 13.67 -10.35
N ARG A 174 7.17 12.38 -10.01
CA ARG A 174 7.92 11.36 -10.77
C ARG A 174 7.15 10.05 -10.82
N SER A 175 7.55 9.17 -11.74
CA SER A 175 6.99 7.81 -11.77
C SER A 175 7.64 6.92 -10.73
N ILE A 176 6.81 6.15 -10.04
CA ILE A 176 7.19 5.19 -9.01
C ILE A 176 6.61 3.81 -9.34
N ALA A 177 7.21 2.77 -8.78
CA ALA A 177 6.66 1.42 -8.89
C ALA A 177 7.02 0.55 -7.69
N LEU A 178 6.20 -0.45 -7.45
CA LEU A 178 6.54 -1.63 -6.65
C LEU A 178 6.99 -2.73 -7.60
N ALA A 179 8.03 -3.44 -7.25
CA ALA A 179 8.61 -4.48 -8.11
C ALA A 179 9.13 -5.66 -7.29
N ARG A 180 9.14 -6.82 -7.93
CA ARG A 180 9.75 -8.03 -7.41
C ARG A 180 11.00 -8.34 -8.24
N VAL A 181 12.16 -8.30 -7.59
CA VAL A 181 13.47 -8.38 -8.25
C VAL A 181 14.33 -9.47 -7.64
N ALA A 182 15.38 -9.91 -8.33
CA ALA A 182 16.32 -10.92 -7.84
C ALA A 182 16.97 -10.51 -6.51
N ALA A 183 17.41 -11.50 -5.75
CA ALA A 183 18.20 -11.27 -4.54
C ALA A 183 19.54 -10.58 -4.85
N GLY A 184 20.00 -9.74 -3.93
CA GLY A 184 21.30 -9.09 -4.04
C GLY A 184 21.32 -7.70 -3.39
N ASP A 185 22.52 -7.16 -3.26
CA ASP A 185 22.77 -5.80 -2.78
C ASP A 185 23.07 -4.91 -3.99
N TYR A 186 22.10 -4.14 -4.40
CA TYR A 186 22.18 -3.17 -5.50
C TYR A 186 21.09 -2.12 -5.31
N ASP A 187 21.36 -0.89 -5.73
CA ASP A 187 20.55 0.31 -5.52
C ASP A 187 19.97 0.90 -6.81
N SER A 188 20.34 0.32 -7.95
CA SER A 188 19.91 0.74 -9.28
C SER A 188 19.53 -0.44 -10.16
N ALA A 189 18.66 -0.17 -11.13
CA ALA A 189 18.22 -1.12 -12.13
C ALA A 189 17.78 -0.37 -13.39
N GLN A 190 17.35 -1.11 -14.40
CA GLN A 190 16.69 -0.54 -15.58
C GLN A 190 15.34 -1.19 -15.78
N VAL A 191 14.39 -0.45 -16.34
CA VAL A 191 13.09 -0.97 -16.72
C VAL A 191 12.92 -0.91 -18.23
N ASP A 192 12.50 -2.02 -18.81
CA ASP A 192 12.18 -2.09 -20.24
C ASP A 192 10.81 -1.45 -20.49
N VAL A 193 10.86 -0.27 -21.09
CA VAL A 193 9.65 0.46 -21.51
C VAL A 193 9.59 0.47 -23.02
N ARG A 194 8.87 -0.49 -23.58
CA ARG A 194 8.69 -0.64 -25.05
C ARG A 194 10.02 -0.80 -25.82
N GLY A 195 10.93 -1.60 -25.27
CA GLY A 195 12.26 -1.86 -25.87
C GLY A 195 13.32 -0.81 -25.56
N LYS A 196 12.99 0.23 -24.76
CA LYS A 196 13.96 1.20 -24.25
C LYS A 196 14.20 0.94 -22.75
N LEU A 197 15.45 0.77 -22.38
CA LEU A 197 15.84 0.64 -20.98
C LEU A 197 15.92 2.03 -20.34
N LEU A 198 15.11 2.26 -19.32
CA LEU A 198 15.08 3.48 -18.51
C LEU A 198 15.68 3.22 -17.14
N ASN A 199 16.48 4.17 -16.65
CA ASN A 199 17.14 4.04 -15.36
C ASN A 199 16.16 4.28 -14.21
N VAL A 200 16.23 3.39 -13.22
CA VAL A 200 15.48 3.49 -11.99
C VAL A 200 16.40 3.31 -10.80
N ARG A 201 16.13 4.06 -9.75
CA ARG A 201 16.75 3.85 -8.45
C ARG A 201 15.85 2.96 -7.59
N ILE A 202 16.47 2.00 -6.92
CA ILE A 202 15.79 1.13 -5.96
C ILE A 202 15.72 1.88 -4.63
N VAL A 203 14.52 1.99 -4.09
CA VAL A 203 14.25 2.71 -2.85
C VAL A 203 13.50 1.83 -1.86
N LYS A 204 13.65 2.13 -0.58
CA LYS A 204 12.87 1.45 0.47
C LYS A 204 11.51 2.14 0.61
N PRO A 205 10.39 1.42 0.35
CA PRO A 205 9.07 1.99 0.57
C PRO A 205 8.79 2.26 2.06
N PRO A 206 7.79 3.13 2.40
CA PRO A 206 6.86 3.78 1.49
C PRO A 206 7.48 4.99 0.79
N PHE A 207 6.91 5.40 -0.34
CA PHE A 207 7.33 6.59 -1.08
C PHE A 207 6.81 7.87 -0.41
N VAL A 208 5.54 7.84 0.02
CA VAL A 208 4.84 8.95 0.70
C VAL A 208 4.08 8.42 1.91
N ARG A 209 4.01 9.22 2.97
CA ARG A 209 3.19 8.94 4.15
C ARG A 209 2.74 10.25 4.78
N ASN A 210 1.45 10.39 5.08
CA ASN A 210 0.84 11.62 5.61
C ASN A 210 1.25 12.85 4.78
N GLY A 211 1.07 12.79 3.46
CA GLY A 211 1.41 13.83 2.51
C GLY A 211 2.91 14.17 2.39
N LYS A 212 3.79 13.42 3.04
CA LYS A 212 5.23 13.71 3.07
C LYS A 212 6.02 12.63 2.35
N THR A 213 6.91 13.04 1.44
CA THR A 213 7.91 12.16 0.81
C THR A 213 8.78 11.50 1.87
N ARG A 214 9.05 10.20 1.70
CA ARG A 214 9.82 9.35 2.62
C ARG A 214 11.08 8.80 2.00
N ILE A 215 11.32 9.09 0.74
CA ILE A 215 12.51 8.69 -0.01
C ILE A 215 13.32 9.94 -0.38
N GLU A 216 14.60 9.77 -0.63
CA GLU A 216 15.45 10.83 -1.21
C GLU A 216 15.08 11.00 -2.70
N LEU A 217 15.03 12.24 -3.18
CA LEU A 217 14.64 12.60 -4.56
C LEU A 217 15.86 12.91 -5.42
#